data_9dd0d3641c828e7cdad0afbe872332c2
#
_entry.id   9dd0d3641c828e7cdad0afbe872332c2
#
_cell.length_a   1.000
_cell.length_b   1.000
_cell.length_c   1.000
_cell.angle_alpha   90.00
_cell.angle_beta   90.00
_cell.angle_gamma   90.00
#
_symmetry.space_group_name_H-M   'P 1'
#
loop_
_entity.id
_entity.type
_entity.pdbx_description
1 polymer ?
#
loop_
_entity_poly.entity_id
_entity_poly.type
_entity_poly.pdbx_seq_one_letter_code
_entity_poly.pdbx_strand_id
1 'polypeptide(L)'
;SESTKVSDRWLKKNYLDIKQKYSIKNDYIFYPAQFWAHKNHIYILEGLKILKEEFNIELSAVFSGSDHGNKEYIKESACALNIEDLIHSIGFVENNEIPFLYKQAIALVMPTYFGPTNIPPFEASLYKCPILYSDLPGLRDQMENKALFLDLLNPKSLALNLNKVLNNDEDIQSIVQHAYDSIQSFDKSLHWNKLKVIFDQYKILQKTW
;
A
#
# COMPACT_ATOMS: atom_id res chain seq x y z
N SER A 1 20.39 1.23 12.62
CA SER A 1 19.52 0.60 13.63
C SER A 1 18.93 -0.67 13.03
N GLU A 2 19.07 -1.79 13.71
CA GLU A 2 18.50 -3.11 13.39
C GLU A 2 16.96 -3.16 13.51
N SER A 3 16.28 -2.07 13.32
CA SER A 3 14.97 -1.80 13.89
C SER A 3 13.79 -1.99 12.97
N THR A 4 13.83 -2.83 11.92
CA THR A 4 12.59 -3.01 11.14
C THR A 4 12.36 -4.41 10.55
N LYS A 5 13.20 -5.38 10.81
CA LYS A 5 12.86 -6.76 10.49
C LYS A 5 12.23 -7.41 11.72
N VAL A 6 10.90 -7.32 11.80
CA VAL A 6 10.16 -8.15 12.77
C VAL A 6 10.42 -9.60 12.39
N SER A 7 11.11 -10.36 13.25
CA SER A 7 11.47 -11.75 12.95
C SER A 7 10.22 -12.62 12.86
N ASP A 8 10.25 -13.67 12.02
CA ASP A 8 9.14 -14.65 11.95
C ASP A 8 8.81 -15.28 13.30
N ARG A 9 9.83 -15.42 14.18
CA ARG A 9 9.65 -15.88 15.56
C ARG A 9 8.82 -14.89 16.38
N TRP A 10 9.05 -13.58 16.23
CA TRP A 10 8.28 -12.54 16.91
C TRP A 10 6.83 -12.52 16.41
N LEU A 11 6.64 -12.61 15.09
CA LEU A 11 5.31 -12.66 14.48
C LEU A 11 4.50 -13.86 14.95
N LYS A 12 5.12 -15.03 15.05
CA LYS A 12 4.44 -16.23 15.59
C LYS A 12 4.09 -16.08 17.06
N LYS A 13 4.99 -15.50 17.87
CA LYS A 13 4.77 -15.29 19.31
C LYS A 13 3.68 -14.25 19.60
N ASN A 14 3.58 -13.22 18.79
CA ASN A 14 2.68 -12.07 18.98
C ASN A 14 1.55 -12.05 17.93
N TYR A 15 1.17 -13.21 17.42
CA TYR A 15 0.14 -13.30 16.39
C TYR A 15 -1.12 -12.51 16.78
N LEU A 16 -1.58 -11.67 15.85
CA LEU A 16 -2.78 -10.88 15.95
C LEU A 16 -3.67 -11.14 14.74
N ASP A 17 -4.88 -11.60 14.97
CA ASP A 17 -5.88 -11.72 13.93
C ASP A 17 -6.54 -10.35 13.69
N ILE A 18 -6.18 -9.74 12.58
CA ILE A 18 -6.67 -8.42 12.18
C ILE A 18 -8.17 -8.47 11.86
N LYS A 19 -8.62 -9.53 11.20
CA LYS A 19 -10.03 -9.68 10.83
C LYS A 19 -10.91 -9.78 12.09
N GLN A 20 -10.47 -10.54 13.08
CA GLN A 20 -11.16 -10.65 14.35
C GLN A 20 -11.15 -9.32 15.13
N LYS A 21 -9.97 -8.69 15.24
CA LYS A 21 -9.81 -7.44 16.00
C LYS A 21 -10.69 -6.31 15.49
N TYR A 22 -10.78 -6.15 14.18
CA TYR A 22 -11.51 -5.05 13.52
C TYR A 22 -12.87 -5.46 12.95
N SER A 23 -13.33 -6.69 13.27
CA SER A 23 -14.62 -7.22 12.82
C SER A 23 -14.79 -7.22 11.28
N ILE A 24 -13.71 -7.53 10.57
CA ILE A 24 -13.69 -7.60 9.12
C ILE A 24 -14.16 -8.99 8.69
N LYS A 25 -15.24 -9.06 7.94
CA LYS A 25 -15.85 -10.33 7.54
C LYS A 25 -15.16 -11.00 6.35
N ASN A 26 -14.79 -10.20 5.37
CA ASN A 26 -14.20 -10.66 4.11
C ASN A 26 -12.66 -10.60 4.15
N ASP A 27 -12.02 -11.14 3.13
CA ASP A 27 -10.62 -10.80 2.85
C ASP A 27 -10.53 -9.32 2.50
N TYR A 28 -9.37 -8.71 2.70
CA TYR A 28 -9.26 -7.26 2.61
C TYR A 28 -8.01 -6.77 1.88
N ILE A 29 -8.15 -5.59 1.29
CA ILE A 29 -7.04 -4.76 0.86
C ILE A 29 -6.69 -3.75 1.95
N PHE A 30 -5.42 -3.37 2.04
CA PHE A 30 -4.95 -2.42 3.04
C PHE A 30 -4.47 -1.12 2.40
N TYR A 31 -4.87 0.03 2.97
CA TYR A 31 -4.39 1.34 2.57
C TYR A 31 -4.06 2.20 3.81
N PRO A 32 -2.79 2.25 4.25
CA PRO A 32 -2.34 3.11 5.33
C PRO A 32 -2.09 4.54 4.82
N ALA A 33 -3.14 5.33 4.76
CA ALA A 33 -3.07 6.70 4.30
C ALA A 33 -4.04 7.60 5.07
N GLN A 34 -3.57 8.79 5.43
CA GLN A 34 -4.44 9.84 5.96
C GLN A 34 -5.52 10.20 4.93
N PHE A 35 -6.69 10.65 5.41
CA PHE A 35 -7.86 10.92 4.57
C PHE A 35 -7.76 12.29 3.88
N TRP A 36 -6.66 12.51 3.11
CA TRP A 36 -6.52 13.63 2.19
C TRP A 36 -7.19 13.33 0.85
N ALA A 37 -7.76 14.34 0.18
CA ALA A 37 -8.39 14.15 -1.13
C ALA A 37 -7.44 13.55 -2.18
N HIS A 38 -6.16 13.97 -2.21
CA HIS A 38 -5.16 13.45 -3.14
C HIS A 38 -4.75 12.00 -2.90
N LYS A 39 -5.17 11.39 -1.79
CA LYS A 39 -4.98 9.95 -1.53
C LYS A 39 -6.00 9.09 -2.29
N ASN A 40 -7.02 9.71 -2.86
CA ASN A 40 -7.92 9.08 -3.83
C ASN A 40 -8.60 7.79 -3.35
N HIS A 41 -9.11 7.80 -2.11
CA HIS A 41 -9.86 6.66 -1.56
C HIS A 41 -11.09 6.31 -2.41
N ILE A 42 -11.69 7.30 -3.09
CA ILE A 42 -12.87 7.10 -3.94
C ILE A 42 -12.58 6.10 -5.07
N TYR A 43 -11.41 6.15 -5.68
CA TYR A 43 -11.00 5.19 -6.69
C TYR A 43 -11.05 3.73 -6.17
N ILE A 44 -10.72 3.52 -4.89
CA ILE A 44 -10.83 2.20 -4.26
C ILE A 44 -12.29 1.78 -4.14
N LEU A 45 -13.17 2.69 -3.71
CA LEU A 45 -14.60 2.40 -3.60
C LEU A 45 -15.19 1.98 -4.95
N GLU A 46 -14.91 2.75 -6.00
CA GLU A 46 -15.37 2.45 -7.37
C GLU A 46 -14.81 1.12 -7.88
N GLY A 47 -13.53 0.86 -7.65
CA GLY A 47 -12.91 -0.42 -8.03
C GLY A 47 -13.49 -1.63 -7.30
N LEU A 48 -13.79 -1.52 -6.00
CA LEU A 48 -14.44 -2.58 -5.22
C LEU A 48 -15.88 -2.79 -5.66
N LYS A 49 -16.61 -1.74 -6.00
CA LYS A 49 -17.95 -1.82 -6.58
C LYS A 49 -17.92 -2.61 -7.88
N ILE A 50 -17.01 -2.32 -8.79
CA ILE A 50 -16.83 -3.04 -10.04
C ILE A 50 -16.45 -4.51 -9.79
N LEU A 51 -15.54 -4.76 -8.82
CA LEU A 51 -15.14 -6.13 -8.46
C LEU A 51 -16.33 -6.96 -7.97
N LYS A 52 -17.19 -6.37 -7.15
CA LYS A 52 -18.42 -7.01 -6.67
C LYS A 52 -19.41 -7.29 -7.81
N GLU A 53 -19.66 -6.33 -8.68
CA GLU A 53 -20.70 -6.42 -9.70
C GLU A 53 -20.30 -7.23 -10.92
N GLU A 54 -19.07 -7.06 -11.41
CA GLU A 54 -18.63 -7.73 -12.65
C GLU A 54 -17.94 -9.08 -12.39
N PHE A 55 -17.30 -9.26 -11.22
CA PHE A 55 -16.54 -10.47 -10.89
C PHE A 55 -17.20 -11.32 -9.81
N ASN A 56 -18.27 -10.82 -9.16
CA ASN A 56 -18.95 -11.46 -8.03
C ASN A 56 -18.00 -11.77 -6.86
N ILE A 57 -17.03 -10.84 -6.61
CA ILE A 57 -16.03 -10.95 -5.55
C ILE A 57 -16.23 -9.80 -4.57
N GLU A 58 -16.42 -10.12 -3.29
CA GLU A 58 -16.49 -9.13 -2.22
C GLU A 58 -15.17 -9.10 -1.43
N LEU A 59 -14.47 -7.96 -1.50
CA LEU A 59 -13.33 -7.64 -0.67
C LEU A 59 -13.65 -6.44 0.22
N SER A 60 -13.14 -6.47 1.44
CA SER A 60 -13.14 -5.28 2.31
C SER A 60 -11.98 -4.36 2.00
N ALA A 61 -12.13 -3.05 2.24
CA ALA A 61 -11.03 -2.11 2.31
C ALA A 61 -10.78 -1.69 3.76
N VAL A 62 -9.55 -1.85 4.21
CA VAL A 62 -9.09 -1.39 5.53
C VAL A 62 -8.25 -0.14 5.35
N PHE A 63 -8.76 0.98 5.84
CA PHE A 63 -8.11 2.28 5.81
C PHE A 63 -7.60 2.64 7.19
N SER A 64 -6.31 2.96 7.33
CA SER A 64 -5.74 3.48 8.57
C SER A 64 -5.14 4.87 8.36
N GLY A 65 -5.42 5.78 9.27
CA GLY A 65 -4.92 7.15 9.23
C GLY A 65 -5.88 8.14 9.87
N SER A 66 -5.39 9.37 10.04
CA SER A 66 -6.17 10.46 10.61
C SER A 66 -7.07 11.11 9.55
N ASP A 67 -8.20 11.65 9.99
CA ASP A 67 -9.06 12.45 9.14
C ASP A 67 -8.44 13.83 8.86
N HIS A 68 -8.51 14.23 7.60
CA HIS A 68 -8.09 15.53 7.11
C HIS A 68 -9.18 16.17 6.23
N GLY A 69 -10.43 16.00 6.67
CA GLY A 69 -11.60 16.62 6.05
C GLY A 69 -12.22 15.83 4.89
N ASN A 70 -11.78 14.61 4.64
CA ASN A 70 -12.30 13.82 3.51
C ASN A 70 -13.00 12.51 3.95
N LYS A 71 -12.95 12.17 5.24
CA LYS A 71 -13.46 10.88 5.73
C LYS A 71 -14.97 10.74 5.59
N GLU A 72 -15.73 11.79 5.91
CA GLU A 72 -17.19 11.78 5.78
C GLU A 72 -17.61 11.64 4.32
N TYR A 73 -16.97 12.38 3.40
CA TYR A 73 -17.22 12.24 1.96
C TYR A 73 -16.98 10.81 1.45
N ILE A 74 -15.92 10.14 1.92
CA ILE A 74 -15.64 8.74 1.57
C ILE A 74 -16.75 7.83 2.09
N LYS A 75 -17.24 8.04 3.31
CA LYS A 75 -18.33 7.27 3.89
C LYS A 75 -19.65 7.46 3.14
N GLU A 76 -20.02 8.70 2.84
CA GLU A 76 -21.20 9.02 2.03
C GLU A 76 -21.11 8.38 0.63
N SER A 77 -19.93 8.41 0.02
CA SER A 77 -19.69 7.78 -1.27
C SER A 77 -19.83 6.26 -1.20
N ALA A 78 -19.33 5.63 -0.14
CA ALA A 78 -19.49 4.18 0.07
C ALA A 78 -20.98 3.78 0.22
N CYS A 79 -21.78 4.58 0.97
CA CYS A 79 -23.21 4.40 1.08
C CYS A 79 -23.91 4.56 -0.29
N ALA A 80 -23.56 5.59 -1.05
CA ALA A 80 -24.14 5.81 -2.39
C ALA A 80 -23.83 4.66 -3.38
N LEU A 81 -22.69 3.99 -3.19
CA LEU A 81 -22.28 2.83 -3.98
C LEU A 81 -22.84 1.50 -3.43
N ASN A 82 -23.54 1.49 -2.28
CA ASN A 82 -24.03 0.30 -1.56
C ASN A 82 -22.89 -0.70 -1.23
N ILE A 83 -21.77 -0.20 -0.73
CA ILE A 83 -20.60 -0.97 -0.29
C ILE A 83 -20.07 -0.53 1.08
N GLU A 84 -20.84 0.21 1.86
CA GLU A 84 -20.43 0.71 3.17
C GLU A 84 -19.99 -0.41 4.13
N ASP A 85 -20.61 -1.57 4.04
CA ASP A 85 -20.27 -2.75 4.85
C ASP A 85 -18.87 -3.34 4.52
N LEU A 86 -18.31 -2.99 3.36
CA LEU A 86 -16.98 -3.40 2.95
C LEU A 86 -15.87 -2.43 3.40
N ILE A 87 -16.22 -1.25 3.95
CA ILE A 87 -15.27 -0.18 4.23
C ILE A 87 -15.01 -0.07 5.73
N HIS A 88 -13.78 -0.31 6.14
CA HIS A 88 -13.32 -0.29 7.53
C HIS A 88 -12.30 0.81 7.76
N SER A 89 -12.71 1.93 8.38
CA SER A 89 -11.80 3.00 8.80
C SER A 89 -11.34 2.73 10.24
N ILE A 90 -10.16 2.15 10.41
CA ILE A 90 -9.65 1.68 11.70
C ILE A 90 -8.86 2.75 12.49
N GLY A 91 -8.70 3.96 11.93
CA GLY A 91 -7.99 5.06 12.59
C GLY A 91 -6.48 4.86 12.64
N PHE A 92 -5.85 5.39 13.69
CA PHE A 92 -4.43 5.18 13.94
C PHE A 92 -4.19 3.76 14.45
N VAL A 93 -3.14 3.11 13.94
CA VAL A 93 -2.74 1.75 14.33
C VAL A 93 -1.37 1.78 15.00
N GLU A 94 -1.16 0.88 15.95
CA GLU A 94 0.12 0.74 16.64
C GLU A 94 1.17 0.06 15.73
N ASN A 95 2.44 0.39 15.93
CA ASN A 95 3.53 -0.15 15.12
C ASN A 95 3.63 -1.68 15.14
N ASN A 96 3.20 -2.31 16.23
CA ASN A 96 3.18 -3.78 16.39
C ASN A 96 2.06 -4.46 15.57
N GLU A 97 1.06 -3.72 15.09
CA GLU A 97 -0.04 -4.24 14.26
C GLU A 97 0.26 -4.17 12.76
N ILE A 98 1.08 -3.21 12.35
CA ILE A 98 1.42 -2.98 10.93
C ILE A 98 1.87 -4.26 10.21
N PRO A 99 2.76 -5.09 10.80
CA PRO A 99 3.16 -6.35 10.17
C PRO A 99 2.00 -7.29 9.85
N PHE A 100 1.00 -7.36 10.74
CA PHE A 100 -0.15 -8.25 10.58
C PHE A 100 -1.16 -7.68 9.58
N LEU A 101 -1.32 -6.35 9.54
CA LEU A 101 -2.15 -5.68 8.54
C LEU A 101 -1.66 -5.98 7.12
N TYR A 102 -0.35 -5.90 6.86
CA TYR A 102 0.19 -6.25 5.55
C TYR A 102 0.17 -7.76 5.27
N LYS A 103 0.51 -8.60 6.25
CA LYS A 103 0.59 -10.06 6.03
C LYS A 103 -0.76 -10.73 5.78
N GLN A 104 -1.84 -10.16 6.31
CA GLN A 104 -3.19 -10.70 6.16
C GLN A 104 -3.99 -9.99 5.06
N ALA A 105 -3.47 -8.90 4.50
CA ALA A 105 -4.07 -8.24 3.36
C ALA A 105 -3.82 -9.01 2.06
N ILE A 106 -4.82 -9.02 1.18
CA ILE A 106 -4.67 -9.51 -0.21
C ILE A 106 -3.68 -8.64 -0.98
N ALA A 107 -3.73 -7.32 -0.76
CA ALA A 107 -2.80 -6.36 -1.36
C ALA A 107 -2.75 -5.04 -0.59
N LEU A 108 -1.64 -4.33 -0.70
CA LEU A 108 -1.59 -2.88 -0.54
C LEU A 108 -2.19 -2.24 -1.78
N VAL A 109 -3.17 -1.35 -1.62
CA VAL A 109 -3.73 -0.55 -2.73
C VAL A 109 -3.50 0.92 -2.45
N MET A 110 -2.75 1.59 -3.32
CA MET A 110 -2.30 2.96 -3.09
C MET A 110 -2.49 3.84 -4.36
N PRO A 111 -3.72 4.30 -4.66
CA PRO A 111 -4.06 5.07 -5.85
C PRO A 111 -3.83 6.58 -5.66
N THR A 112 -2.76 6.96 -4.98
CA THR A 112 -2.45 8.37 -4.67
C THR A 112 -2.05 9.15 -5.92
N TYR A 113 -2.49 10.40 -6.03
CA TYR A 113 -2.09 11.28 -7.14
C TYR A 113 -0.65 11.80 -7.02
N PHE A 114 -0.10 11.88 -5.82
CA PHE A 114 1.29 12.26 -5.60
C PHE A 114 1.82 11.82 -4.23
N GLY A 115 3.13 11.88 -4.08
CA GLY A 115 3.83 11.61 -2.83
C GLY A 115 5.32 11.43 -3.14
N PRO A 116 6.21 12.32 -2.67
CA PRO A 116 7.62 12.30 -3.06
C PRO A 116 8.38 11.08 -2.52
N THR A 117 7.92 10.53 -1.39
CA THR A 117 8.49 9.31 -0.78
C THR A 117 7.38 8.55 -0.09
N ASN A 118 6.81 7.57 -0.78
CA ASN A 118 5.79 6.72 -0.17
C ASN A 118 6.48 5.53 0.51
N ILE A 119 6.36 5.45 1.84
CA ILE A 119 6.92 4.37 2.67
C ILE A 119 6.11 3.06 2.54
N PRO A 120 4.76 3.10 2.49
CA PRO A 120 3.93 1.89 2.49
C PRO A 120 4.30 0.83 1.44
N PRO A 121 4.69 1.15 0.20
CA PRO A 121 5.15 0.14 -0.76
C PRO A 121 6.39 -0.64 -0.29
N PHE A 122 7.32 0.02 0.40
CA PHE A 122 8.51 -0.65 0.95
C PHE A 122 8.15 -1.54 2.14
N GLU A 123 7.21 -1.11 2.99
CA GLU A 123 6.68 -1.93 4.08
C GLU A 123 5.95 -3.16 3.53
N ALA A 124 5.08 -3.00 2.53
CA ALA A 124 4.40 -4.11 1.86
C ALA A 124 5.39 -5.12 1.27
N SER A 125 6.47 -4.63 0.63
CA SER A 125 7.53 -5.49 0.10
C SER A 125 8.20 -6.33 1.19
N LEU A 126 8.44 -5.79 2.39
CA LEU A 126 9.02 -6.52 3.54
C LEU A 126 8.15 -7.69 3.98
N TYR A 127 6.83 -7.57 3.85
CA TYR A 127 5.87 -8.58 4.28
C TYR A 127 5.32 -9.43 3.14
N LYS A 128 5.90 -9.31 1.93
CA LYS A 128 5.46 -10.01 0.72
C LYS A 128 3.98 -9.78 0.39
N CYS A 129 3.48 -8.59 0.72
CA CYS A 129 2.14 -8.15 0.36
C CYS A 129 2.17 -7.62 -1.09
N PRO A 130 1.34 -8.11 -2.00
CA PRO A 130 1.20 -7.55 -3.35
C PRO A 130 0.92 -6.06 -3.32
N ILE A 131 1.48 -5.32 -4.27
CA ILE A 131 1.39 -3.85 -4.31
C ILE A 131 0.67 -3.42 -5.58
N LEU A 132 -0.43 -2.69 -5.41
CA LEU A 132 -1.18 -2.03 -6.47
C LEU A 132 -0.96 -0.52 -6.31
N TYR A 133 -0.29 0.10 -7.27
CA TYR A 133 0.25 1.45 -7.13
C TYR A 133 -0.10 2.33 -8.34
N SER A 134 -0.23 3.62 -8.13
CA SER A 134 -0.57 4.58 -9.19
C SER A 134 0.40 4.54 -10.36
N ASP A 135 -0.13 4.50 -11.58
CA ASP A 135 0.64 4.62 -12.82
C ASP A 135 0.94 6.10 -13.13
N LEU A 136 1.84 6.67 -12.35
CA LEU A 136 2.33 8.03 -12.54
C LEU A 136 3.86 8.03 -12.65
N PRO A 137 4.48 8.88 -13.48
CA PRO A 137 5.91 8.82 -13.79
C PRO A 137 6.81 8.60 -12.58
N GLY A 138 6.86 9.51 -11.62
CA GLY A 138 7.75 9.39 -10.46
C GLY A 138 7.40 8.24 -9.51
N LEU A 139 6.14 7.79 -9.46
CA LEU A 139 5.71 6.66 -8.65
C LEU A 139 6.03 5.33 -9.35
N ARG A 140 5.88 5.28 -10.66
CA ARG A 140 6.30 4.13 -11.48
C ARG A 140 7.80 3.90 -11.35
N ASP A 141 8.63 4.95 -11.43
CA ASP A 141 10.08 4.86 -11.29
C ASP A 141 10.51 4.33 -9.90
N GLN A 142 9.75 4.64 -8.85
CA GLN A 142 10.00 4.13 -7.50
C GLN A 142 9.84 2.61 -7.41
N MET A 143 8.84 2.07 -8.07
CA MET A 143 8.46 0.66 -7.93
C MET A 143 8.85 -0.19 -9.15
N GLU A 144 9.03 0.41 -10.34
CA GLU A 144 9.41 -0.30 -11.57
C GLU A 144 8.59 -1.59 -11.79
N ASN A 145 9.23 -2.76 -11.76
CA ASN A 145 8.63 -4.09 -11.89
C ASN A 145 8.29 -4.76 -10.54
N LYS A 146 8.11 -3.98 -9.49
CA LYS A 146 7.83 -4.46 -8.10
C LYS A 146 6.38 -4.22 -7.68
N ALA A 147 5.54 -3.72 -8.57
CA ALA A 147 4.14 -3.44 -8.32
C ALA A 147 3.29 -3.66 -9.57
N LEU A 148 1.99 -3.85 -9.37
CA LEU A 148 0.97 -3.72 -10.39
C LEU A 148 0.53 -2.26 -10.47
N PHE A 149 0.45 -1.70 -11.67
CA PHE A 149 0.14 -0.30 -11.85
C PHE A 149 -1.35 -0.07 -12.15
N LEU A 150 -1.88 0.99 -11.55
CA LEU A 150 -3.29 1.37 -11.59
C LEU A 150 -3.46 2.57 -12.53
N ASP A 151 -4.30 2.44 -13.55
CA ASP A 151 -4.81 3.57 -14.32
C ASP A 151 -5.81 4.36 -13.46
N LEU A 152 -5.41 5.52 -12.98
CA LEU A 152 -6.23 6.34 -12.08
C LEU A 152 -7.47 6.95 -12.73
N LEU A 153 -7.56 6.93 -14.06
CA LEU A 153 -8.73 7.38 -14.82
C LEU A 153 -9.76 6.26 -15.01
N ASN A 154 -9.38 5.01 -14.69
CA ASN A 154 -10.23 3.84 -14.90
C ASN A 154 -10.22 2.92 -13.67
N PRO A 155 -11.19 3.03 -12.75
CA PRO A 155 -11.29 2.18 -11.56
C PRO A 155 -11.40 0.67 -11.86
N LYS A 156 -11.83 0.30 -13.06
CA LYS A 156 -11.81 -1.11 -13.51
C LYS A 156 -10.41 -1.71 -13.55
N SER A 157 -9.38 -0.88 -13.71
CA SER A 157 -7.97 -1.29 -13.59
C SER A 157 -7.68 -1.89 -12.21
N LEU A 158 -8.26 -1.36 -11.13
CA LEU A 158 -8.14 -1.93 -9.78
C LEU A 158 -8.82 -3.30 -9.71
N ALA A 159 -10.07 -3.41 -10.18
CA ALA A 159 -10.82 -4.67 -10.13
C ALA A 159 -10.10 -5.80 -10.90
N LEU A 160 -9.59 -5.50 -12.09
CA LEU A 160 -8.83 -6.45 -12.91
C LEU A 160 -7.54 -6.92 -12.22
N ASN A 161 -6.78 -5.99 -11.62
CA ASN A 161 -5.54 -6.32 -10.93
C ASN A 161 -5.83 -7.12 -9.63
N LEU A 162 -6.87 -6.78 -8.87
CA LEU A 162 -7.27 -7.56 -7.70
C LEU A 162 -7.71 -8.97 -8.08
N ASN A 163 -8.45 -9.13 -9.17
CA ASN A 163 -8.83 -10.45 -9.68
C ASN A 163 -7.62 -11.31 -10.06
N LYS A 164 -6.57 -10.73 -10.67
CA LYS A 164 -5.30 -11.42 -10.94
C LYS A 164 -4.61 -11.87 -9.65
N VAL A 165 -4.53 -10.99 -8.63
CA VAL A 165 -3.93 -11.30 -7.34
C VAL A 165 -4.66 -12.47 -6.65
N LEU A 166 -5.99 -12.45 -6.65
CA LEU A 166 -6.80 -13.50 -6.04
C LEU A 166 -6.68 -14.85 -6.74
N ASN A 167 -6.48 -14.85 -8.05
CA ASN A 167 -6.27 -16.07 -8.84
C ASN A 167 -4.85 -16.63 -8.75
N ASN A 168 -3.98 -16.00 -7.94
CA ASN A 168 -2.59 -16.44 -7.74
C ASN A 168 -1.79 -16.57 -9.05
N ASP A 169 -1.97 -15.63 -9.97
CA ASP A 169 -1.23 -15.56 -11.23
C ASP A 169 0.28 -15.67 -10.96
N GLU A 170 1.00 -16.52 -11.71
CA GLU A 170 2.44 -16.75 -11.52
C GLU A 170 3.26 -15.46 -11.64
N ASP A 171 2.83 -14.53 -12.49
CA ASP A 171 3.45 -13.22 -12.65
C ASP A 171 3.38 -12.40 -11.34
N ILE A 172 2.29 -12.52 -10.57
CA ILE A 172 2.13 -11.82 -9.30
C ILE A 172 3.14 -12.31 -8.27
N GLN A 173 3.35 -13.60 -8.17
CA GLN A 173 4.33 -14.18 -7.24
C GLN A 173 5.75 -13.72 -7.58
N SER A 174 6.08 -13.64 -8.87
CA SER A 174 7.36 -13.13 -9.35
C SER A 174 7.56 -11.65 -8.98
N ILE A 175 6.55 -10.80 -9.19
CA ILE A 175 6.56 -9.38 -8.82
C ILE A 175 6.76 -9.22 -7.30
N VAL A 176 6.03 -9.96 -6.49
CA VAL A 176 6.11 -9.92 -5.02
C VAL A 176 7.49 -10.38 -4.53
N GLN A 177 8.03 -11.45 -5.11
CA GLN A 177 9.37 -11.93 -4.74
C GLN A 177 10.43 -10.90 -5.13
N HIS A 178 10.34 -10.31 -6.32
CA HIS A 178 11.27 -9.27 -6.76
C HIS A 178 11.22 -8.02 -5.85
N ALA A 179 10.02 -7.59 -5.44
CA ALA A 179 9.85 -6.50 -4.48
C ALA A 179 10.53 -6.82 -3.14
N TYR A 180 10.34 -8.03 -2.63
CA TYR A 180 10.96 -8.49 -1.39
C TYR A 180 12.49 -8.53 -1.49
N ASP A 181 13.05 -9.12 -2.55
CA ASP A 181 14.49 -9.24 -2.74
C ASP A 181 15.17 -7.88 -2.88
N SER A 182 14.51 -6.93 -3.56
CA SER A 182 14.95 -5.54 -3.68
C SER A 182 15.14 -4.86 -2.31
N ILE A 183 14.22 -5.09 -1.36
CA ILE A 183 14.33 -4.53 0.00
C ILE A 183 15.40 -5.26 0.82
N GLN A 184 15.56 -6.58 0.63
CA GLN A 184 16.60 -7.33 1.34
C GLN A 184 18.01 -6.91 0.91
N SER A 185 18.19 -6.60 -0.38
CA SER A 185 19.47 -6.14 -0.94
C SER A 185 19.78 -4.67 -0.68
N PHE A 186 18.86 -3.92 -0.03
CA PHE A 186 19.04 -2.50 0.24
C PHE A 186 20.22 -2.26 1.18
N ASP A 187 21.34 -1.79 0.61
CA ASP A 187 22.54 -1.44 1.37
C ASP A 187 22.50 0.03 1.80
N LYS A 188 22.28 0.24 3.10
CA LYS A 188 22.28 1.58 3.71
C LYS A 188 23.62 2.31 3.54
N SER A 189 24.74 1.59 3.50
CA SER A 189 26.07 2.17 3.36
C SER A 189 26.27 2.79 1.98
N LEU A 190 25.76 2.13 0.94
CA LEU A 190 25.83 2.61 -0.44
C LEU A 190 25.02 3.91 -0.62
N HIS A 191 23.84 3.98 -0.03
CA HIS A 191 23.00 5.19 -0.07
C HIS A 191 23.63 6.35 0.70
N TRP A 192 24.22 6.08 1.86
CA TRP A 192 24.94 7.07 2.63
C TRP A 192 26.12 7.63 1.85
N ASN A 193 26.91 6.78 1.18
CA ASN A 193 28.02 7.21 0.36
C ASN A 193 27.58 8.08 -0.83
N LYS A 194 26.48 7.75 -1.51
CA LYS A 194 25.90 8.58 -2.57
C LYS A 194 25.48 9.97 -2.04
N LEU A 195 24.79 10.02 -0.91
CA LEU A 195 24.40 11.28 -0.27
C LEU A 195 25.63 12.10 0.12
N LYS A 196 26.67 11.49 0.67
CA LYS A 196 27.91 12.17 1.03
C LYS A 196 28.56 12.83 -0.19
N VAL A 197 28.62 12.13 -1.32
CA VAL A 197 29.14 12.70 -2.58
C VAL A 197 28.35 13.94 -3.01
N ILE A 198 27.01 13.88 -2.94
CA ILE A 198 26.16 15.04 -3.25
C ILE A 198 26.44 16.21 -2.31
N PHE A 199 26.54 15.96 -1.01
CA PHE A 199 26.84 17.00 -0.03
C PHE A 199 28.25 17.61 -0.23
N ASP A 200 29.24 16.80 -0.57
CA ASP A 200 30.60 17.28 -0.83
C ASP A 200 30.65 18.14 -2.11
N GLN A 201 29.93 17.76 -3.15
CA GLN A 201 29.77 18.59 -4.36
C GLN A 201 29.05 19.91 -4.05
N TYR A 202 27.99 19.88 -3.24
CA TYR A 202 27.27 21.09 -2.84
C TYR A 202 28.17 22.07 -2.04
N LYS A 203 29.01 21.57 -1.15
CA LYS A 203 30.00 22.41 -0.41
C LYS A 203 30.97 23.11 -1.33
N ILE A 204 31.35 22.47 -2.43
CA ILE A 204 32.23 23.10 -3.43
C ILE A 204 31.50 24.27 -4.11
N LEU A 205 30.25 24.05 -4.50
CA LEU A 205 29.42 25.09 -5.12
C LEU A 205 29.13 26.27 -4.20
N GLN A 206 28.92 26.05 -2.90
CA GLN A 206 28.74 27.13 -1.92
C GLN A 206 29.98 28.06 -1.80
N LYS A 207 31.18 27.56 -2.05
CA LYS A 207 32.41 28.37 -1.99
C LYS A 207 32.62 29.26 -3.22
N THR A 208 31.83 29.07 -4.26
CA THR A 208 31.90 29.82 -5.51
C THR A 208 30.83 30.92 -5.59
N TRP A 209 30.03 31.10 -4.54
CA TRP A 209 29.06 32.19 -4.31
C TRP A 209 29.62 33.10 -3.19
#